data_0561052c12dc03a4bcf28d439be71575
#
_entry.id   0561052c12dc03a4bcf28d439be71575
#
_cell.length_a   1.000
_cell.length_b   1.000
_cell.length_c   1.000
_cell.angle_alpha   90.00
_cell.angle_beta   90.00
_cell.angle_gamma   90.00
#
_symmetry.space_group_name_H-M   'P 1'
#
loop_
_entity.id
_entity.type
_entity.pdbx_description
1 polymer ?
#
loop_
_entity_poly.entity_id
_entity_poly.type
_entity_poly.pdbx_seq_one_letter_code
_entity_poly.pdbx_strand_id
1 'polypeptide(L)'
;ESIVKRAHNEGLFSLGQVLRDKGYDAQFLYGGYGAFDDMNRFFAGNGYDVHDRTEIADKDIHHANIWGVADEDLYTMAMKRFDADAAAGRPFFAHVMTTSNHRPYTFPAGRGPWPQGKRESAVAYTDWAIGDFLRRASTHAWFRHTLFVITADHCASSGGIAALPAFRYRIPLWIYAPGGQ
;
A
#
# COMPACT_ATOMS: atom_id res chain seq x y z
N GLU A 1 -18.32 3.76 -12.75
CA GLU A 1 -17.43 4.73 -12.10
C GLU A 1 -17.00 4.21 -10.74
N SER A 2 -15.70 4.36 -10.41
CA SER A 2 -15.15 3.94 -9.11
C SER A 2 -15.88 4.66 -7.96
N ILE A 3 -16.12 3.95 -6.85
CA ILE A 3 -16.71 4.53 -5.65
C ILE A 3 -15.91 5.73 -5.12
N VAL A 4 -14.60 5.71 -5.29
CA VAL A 4 -13.68 6.78 -4.86
C VAL A 4 -14.02 8.12 -5.52
N LYS A 5 -14.51 8.10 -6.76
CA LYS A 5 -14.86 9.30 -7.55
C LYS A 5 -16.32 9.72 -7.45
N ARG A 6 -17.16 8.95 -6.79
CA ARG A 6 -18.60 9.26 -6.71
C ARG A 6 -18.86 10.41 -5.73
N ALA A 7 -19.95 11.14 -5.98
CA ALA A 7 -20.51 12.03 -4.97
C ALA A 7 -21.06 11.22 -3.79
N HIS A 8 -21.07 11.82 -2.60
CA HIS A 8 -21.60 11.20 -1.37
C HIS A 8 -20.95 9.84 -1.04
N ASN A 9 -19.64 9.78 -1.13
CA ASN A 9 -18.82 8.59 -0.86
C ASN A 9 -18.10 8.66 0.51
N GLU A 10 -18.59 9.48 1.41
CA GLU A 10 -18.08 9.70 2.76
C GLU A 10 -18.89 8.90 3.79
N GLY A 11 -18.29 8.58 4.94
CA GLY A 11 -18.98 7.89 6.04
C GLY A 11 -19.42 6.46 5.70
N LEU A 12 -18.73 5.80 4.78
CA LEU A 12 -19.03 4.43 4.38
C LEU A 12 -18.59 3.43 5.45
N PHE A 13 -19.34 2.33 5.57
CA PHE A 13 -18.90 1.19 6.37
C PHE A 13 -17.66 0.55 5.76
N SER A 14 -16.52 0.75 6.40
CA SER A 14 -15.22 0.26 5.93
C SER A 14 -14.46 -0.44 7.06
N LEU A 15 -13.46 -1.24 6.70
CA LEU A 15 -12.59 -1.88 7.70
C LEU A 15 -11.86 -0.83 8.55
N GLY A 16 -11.42 0.27 7.95
CA GLY A 16 -10.79 1.38 8.68
C GLY A 16 -11.73 1.99 9.72
N GLN A 17 -12.99 2.24 9.35
CA GLN A 17 -13.99 2.74 10.29
C GLN A 17 -14.22 1.76 11.46
N VAL A 18 -14.39 0.46 11.17
CA VAL A 18 -14.59 -0.57 12.19
C VAL A 18 -13.42 -0.64 13.19
N LEU A 19 -12.18 -0.54 12.68
CA LEU A 19 -11.00 -0.59 13.54
C LEU A 19 -10.79 0.72 14.31
N ARG A 20 -11.07 1.86 13.69
CA ARG A 20 -11.06 3.16 14.36
C ARG A 20 -12.03 3.22 15.53
N ASP A 21 -13.25 2.68 15.37
CA ASP A 21 -14.25 2.58 16.45
C ASP A 21 -13.78 1.70 17.61
N LYS A 22 -12.76 0.85 17.35
CA LYS A 22 -12.09 0.02 18.37
C LYS A 22 -10.81 0.68 18.93
N GLY A 23 -10.53 1.93 18.60
CA GLY A 23 -9.39 2.71 19.10
C GLY A 23 -8.09 2.53 18.32
N TYR A 24 -8.15 1.94 17.12
CA TYR A 24 -6.98 1.88 16.23
C TYR A 24 -6.76 3.23 15.55
N ASP A 25 -5.50 3.59 15.35
CA ASP A 25 -5.12 4.63 14.42
C ASP A 25 -5.24 4.07 12.99
N ALA A 26 -6.26 4.54 12.25
CA ALA A 26 -6.55 4.05 10.90
C ALA A 26 -5.88 4.96 9.87
N GLN A 27 -4.88 4.44 9.15
CA GLN A 27 -4.04 5.20 8.22
C GLN A 27 -4.20 4.70 6.78
N PHE A 28 -4.19 5.63 5.83
CA PHE A 28 -4.01 5.35 4.40
C PHE A 28 -2.67 5.92 3.95
N LEU A 29 -1.77 5.06 3.52
CA LEU A 29 -0.41 5.39 3.10
C LEU A 29 -0.27 5.13 1.61
N TYR A 30 0.04 6.16 0.83
CA TYR A 30 0.08 6.06 -0.62
C TYR A 30 1.41 6.53 -1.22
N GLY A 31 2.03 5.70 -2.05
CA GLY A 31 3.28 6.04 -2.73
C GLY A 31 3.13 7.11 -3.83
N GLY A 32 1.92 7.39 -4.29
CA GLY A 32 1.61 8.40 -5.29
C GLY A 32 1.09 9.71 -4.72
N TYR A 33 0.60 10.58 -5.58
CA TYR A 33 -0.11 11.81 -5.21
C TYR A 33 -1.57 11.51 -4.94
N GLY A 34 -2.02 11.63 -3.72
CA GLY A 34 -3.37 11.26 -3.31
C GLY A 34 -4.48 12.17 -3.85
N ALA A 35 -4.12 13.30 -4.47
CA ALA A 35 -5.05 14.09 -5.28
C ALA A 35 -5.49 13.33 -6.55
N PHE A 36 -4.71 12.34 -7.02
CA PHE A 36 -5.10 11.48 -8.12
C PHE A 36 -6.32 10.65 -7.71
N ASP A 37 -7.33 10.65 -8.57
CA ASP A 37 -8.59 9.94 -8.36
C ASP A 37 -9.33 10.29 -7.05
N ASP A 38 -9.07 11.49 -6.47
CA ASP A 38 -9.67 11.96 -5.21
C ASP A 38 -9.40 11.03 -4.00
N MET A 39 -8.34 10.22 -4.02
CA MET A 39 -8.07 9.22 -2.99
C MET A 39 -7.91 9.84 -1.60
N ASN A 40 -7.17 10.96 -1.48
CA ASN A 40 -7.01 11.63 -0.18
C ASN A 40 -8.35 12.06 0.40
N ARG A 41 -9.23 12.66 -0.41
CA ARG A 41 -10.57 13.07 0.01
C ARG A 41 -11.41 11.85 0.41
N PHE A 42 -11.39 10.80 -0.40
CA PHE A 42 -12.16 9.59 -0.12
C PHE A 42 -11.74 8.93 1.20
N PHE A 43 -10.45 8.68 1.40
CA PHE A 43 -9.99 8.02 2.61
C PHE A 43 -10.16 8.90 3.84
N ALA A 44 -9.87 10.21 3.77
CA ALA A 44 -10.11 11.13 4.87
C ALA A 44 -11.60 11.21 5.23
N GLY A 45 -12.50 11.28 4.25
CA GLY A 45 -13.95 11.28 4.46
C GLY A 45 -14.50 9.96 5.02
N ASN A 46 -13.69 8.89 4.97
CA ASN A 46 -14.02 7.57 5.53
C ASN A 46 -13.19 7.23 6.78
N GLY A 47 -12.63 8.26 7.43
CA GLY A 47 -12.04 8.15 8.76
C GLY A 47 -10.60 7.67 8.81
N TYR A 48 -9.85 7.75 7.70
CA TYR A 48 -8.42 7.46 7.69
C TYR A 48 -7.60 8.74 7.88
N ASP A 49 -6.50 8.63 8.60
CA ASP A 49 -5.40 9.58 8.54
C ASP A 49 -4.62 9.32 7.24
N VAL A 50 -4.48 10.34 6.39
CA VAL A 50 -4.02 10.16 5.02
C VAL A 50 -2.62 10.69 4.85
N HIS A 51 -1.72 9.86 4.35
CA HIS A 51 -0.32 10.18 4.10
C HIS A 51 0.07 9.75 2.69
N ASP A 52 0.52 10.68 1.88
CA ASP A 52 0.95 10.39 0.51
C ASP A 52 2.42 10.78 0.28
N ARG A 53 2.89 10.61 -0.95
CA ARG A 53 4.29 10.89 -1.28
C ARG A 53 4.76 12.31 -0.94
N THR A 54 3.86 13.27 -0.76
CA THR A 54 4.24 14.66 -0.44
C THR A 54 4.85 14.80 0.95
N GLU A 55 4.66 13.80 1.81
CA GLU A 55 5.29 13.73 3.13
C GLU A 55 6.69 13.09 3.13
N ILE A 56 7.10 12.49 2.01
CA ILE A 56 8.41 11.88 1.88
C ILE A 56 9.40 12.95 1.41
N ALA A 57 10.40 13.25 2.23
CA ALA A 57 11.42 14.23 1.87
C ALA A 57 12.23 13.75 0.65
N ASP A 58 12.61 14.65 -0.25
CA ASP A 58 13.32 14.30 -1.50
C ASP A 58 14.58 13.45 -1.27
N LYS A 59 15.32 13.70 -0.17
CA LYS A 59 16.50 12.93 0.21
C LYS A 59 16.21 11.46 0.56
N ASP A 60 14.97 11.13 0.88
CA ASP A 60 14.50 9.79 1.28
C ASP A 60 13.85 9.06 0.09
N ILE A 61 13.82 9.67 -1.10
CA ILE A 61 13.28 9.09 -2.33
C ILE A 61 14.43 8.54 -3.18
N HIS A 62 14.53 7.22 -3.29
CA HIS A 62 15.54 6.55 -4.11
C HIS A 62 15.14 6.49 -5.59
N HIS A 63 13.85 6.40 -5.86
CA HIS A 63 13.31 6.40 -7.21
C HIS A 63 11.85 6.87 -7.21
N ALA A 64 11.48 7.60 -8.24
CA ALA A 64 10.10 7.96 -8.49
C ALA A 64 9.80 7.97 -9.99
N ASN A 65 8.55 7.75 -10.32
CA ASN A 65 8.03 7.94 -11.67
C ASN A 65 6.72 8.74 -11.63
N ILE A 66 6.01 8.80 -12.74
CA ILE A 66 4.75 9.57 -12.85
C ILE A 66 3.67 9.09 -11.83
N TRP A 67 3.73 7.85 -11.38
CA TRP A 67 2.73 7.28 -10.46
C TRP A 67 3.09 7.47 -9.00
N GLY A 68 4.38 7.48 -8.68
CA GLY A 68 4.76 7.62 -7.28
C GLY A 68 6.22 7.29 -7.02
N VAL A 69 6.52 7.20 -5.73
CA VAL A 69 7.82 6.76 -5.22
C VAL A 69 7.96 5.25 -5.27
N ALA A 70 9.18 4.75 -5.22
CA ALA A 70 9.45 3.32 -5.11
C ALA A 70 8.80 2.70 -3.87
N ASP A 71 8.37 1.44 -3.96
CA ASP A 71 7.68 0.75 -2.88
C ASP A 71 8.53 0.72 -1.59
N GLU A 72 9.87 0.57 -1.70
CA GLU A 72 10.79 0.61 -0.56
C GLU A 72 10.79 1.95 0.18
N ASP A 73 10.58 3.06 -0.53
CA ASP A 73 10.51 4.41 0.05
C ASP A 73 9.20 4.60 0.81
N LEU A 74 8.09 4.15 0.23
CA LEU A 74 6.79 4.12 0.89
C LEU A 74 6.83 3.25 2.16
N TYR A 75 7.41 2.06 2.10
CA TYR A 75 7.55 1.20 3.27
C TYR A 75 8.43 1.83 4.35
N THR A 76 9.43 2.62 3.98
CA THR A 76 10.25 3.37 4.94
C THR A 76 9.42 4.44 5.67
N MET A 77 8.56 5.17 4.95
CA MET A 77 7.60 6.10 5.55
C MET A 77 6.63 5.35 6.48
N ALA A 78 6.06 4.25 6.02
CA ALA A 78 5.13 3.43 6.80
C ALA A 78 5.75 2.97 8.13
N MET A 79 6.97 2.44 8.11
CA MET A 79 7.66 1.99 9.33
C MET A 79 7.87 3.12 10.33
N LYS A 80 8.24 4.35 9.89
CA LYS A 80 8.38 5.51 10.77
C LYS A 80 7.07 5.82 11.50
N ARG A 81 5.93 5.68 10.82
CA ARG A 81 4.61 5.92 11.42
C ARG A 81 4.23 4.82 12.40
N PHE A 82 4.45 3.57 12.03
CA PHE A 82 4.19 2.42 12.91
C PHE A 82 5.03 2.46 14.18
N ASP A 83 6.27 2.94 14.09
CA ASP A 83 7.13 3.17 15.25
C ASP A 83 6.56 4.27 16.16
N ALA A 84 6.05 5.36 15.58
CA ALA A 84 5.44 6.44 16.36
C ALA A 84 4.18 5.97 17.10
N ASP A 85 3.33 5.16 16.45
CA ASP A 85 2.14 4.59 17.08
C ASP A 85 2.52 3.60 18.18
N ALA A 86 3.45 2.70 17.92
CA ALA A 86 3.93 1.75 18.92
C ALA A 86 4.55 2.47 20.13
N ALA A 87 5.34 3.52 19.91
CA ALA A 87 5.91 4.33 20.99
C ALA A 87 4.83 5.06 21.81
N ALA A 88 3.72 5.43 21.17
CA ALA A 88 2.55 6.05 21.82
C ALA A 88 1.59 5.02 22.45
N GLY A 89 1.87 3.70 22.33
CA GLY A 89 0.99 2.65 22.80
C GLY A 89 -0.35 2.55 22.06
N ARG A 90 -0.42 3.08 20.83
CA ARG A 90 -1.63 3.05 20.00
C ARG A 90 -1.61 1.84 19.07
N PRO A 91 -2.66 1.03 19.02
CA PRO A 91 -2.80 0.06 17.95
C PRO A 91 -3.06 0.79 16.61
N PHE A 92 -2.52 0.27 15.52
CA PHE A 92 -2.70 0.88 14.20
C PHE A 92 -3.29 -0.10 13.20
N PHE A 93 -4.02 0.44 12.25
CA PHE A 93 -4.44 -0.22 11.01
C PHE A 93 -3.95 0.63 9.85
N ALA A 94 -3.14 0.06 8.97
CA ALA A 94 -2.62 0.78 7.83
C ALA A 94 -2.99 0.11 6.51
N HIS A 95 -3.62 0.86 5.63
CA HIS A 95 -3.79 0.51 4.24
C HIS A 95 -2.63 1.14 3.44
N VAL A 96 -1.66 0.31 3.05
CA VAL A 96 -0.47 0.76 2.33
C VAL A 96 -0.65 0.44 0.85
N MET A 97 -0.73 1.47 0.00
CA MET A 97 -0.94 1.34 -1.44
C MET A 97 0.32 1.71 -2.21
N THR A 98 0.94 0.70 -2.82
CA THR A 98 2.18 0.83 -3.59
C THR A 98 1.94 1.22 -5.05
N THR A 99 2.99 1.64 -5.77
CA THR A 99 2.87 2.12 -7.16
C THR A 99 3.85 1.48 -8.14
N SER A 100 4.87 0.76 -7.69
CA SER A 100 5.96 0.31 -8.59
C SER A 100 5.53 -0.75 -9.59
N ASN A 101 4.45 -1.50 -9.31
CA ASN A 101 3.91 -2.48 -10.24
C ASN A 101 2.97 -1.86 -11.30
N HIS A 102 3.01 -0.54 -11.48
CA HIS A 102 2.28 0.19 -12.52
C HIS A 102 3.23 0.57 -13.68
N ARG A 103 2.68 0.78 -14.88
CA ARG A 103 3.45 1.38 -15.98
C ARG A 103 4.08 2.71 -15.52
N PRO A 104 5.28 3.05 -15.88
CA PRO A 104 6.17 2.44 -16.88
C PRO A 104 7.00 1.25 -16.37
N TYR A 105 6.70 0.65 -15.22
CA TYR A 105 7.40 -0.50 -14.65
C TYR A 105 8.88 -0.19 -14.35
N THR A 106 9.10 0.95 -13.69
CA THR A 106 10.44 1.40 -13.30
C THR A 106 10.60 1.40 -11.78
N PHE A 107 11.79 1.08 -11.32
CA PHE A 107 12.14 0.92 -9.92
C PHE A 107 13.63 1.25 -9.70
N PRO A 108 14.14 1.37 -8.46
CA PRO A 108 15.54 1.68 -8.21
C PRO A 108 16.48 0.65 -8.84
N ALA A 109 17.55 1.13 -9.47
CA ALA A 109 18.59 0.27 -10.03
C ALA A 109 19.30 -0.54 -8.92
N GLY A 110 19.80 -1.72 -9.28
CA GLY A 110 20.62 -2.54 -8.38
C GLY A 110 19.82 -3.36 -7.35
N ARG A 111 18.49 -3.40 -7.45
CA ARG A 111 17.66 -4.23 -6.56
C ARG A 111 17.54 -5.69 -7.01
N GLY A 112 17.94 -5.97 -8.24
CA GLY A 112 17.99 -7.31 -8.82
C GLY A 112 18.40 -7.27 -10.29
N PRO A 113 18.52 -8.41 -10.95
CA PRO A 113 18.96 -8.52 -12.35
C PRO A 113 17.83 -8.22 -13.37
N TRP A 114 16.78 -7.54 -12.93
CA TRP A 114 15.56 -7.34 -13.73
C TRP A 114 15.68 -6.12 -14.64
N PRO A 115 15.37 -6.26 -15.95
CA PRO A 115 15.36 -5.12 -16.86
C PRO A 115 14.21 -4.16 -16.56
N GLN A 116 14.47 -2.85 -16.65
CA GLN A 116 13.46 -1.81 -16.52
C GLN A 116 12.39 -1.89 -17.62
N GLY A 117 11.20 -1.39 -17.34
CA GLY A 117 10.12 -1.27 -18.33
C GLY A 117 9.37 -2.59 -18.63
N LYS A 118 9.61 -3.64 -17.87
CA LYS A 118 8.93 -4.93 -17.99
C LYS A 118 8.00 -5.18 -16.81
N ARG A 119 6.78 -5.66 -17.09
CA ARG A 119 5.82 -5.99 -16.02
C ARG A 119 6.37 -7.05 -15.08
N GLU A 120 6.95 -8.12 -15.63
CA GLU A 120 7.49 -9.23 -14.85
C GLU A 120 8.61 -8.76 -13.92
N SER A 121 9.40 -7.78 -14.38
CA SER A 121 10.46 -7.15 -13.59
C SER A 121 9.88 -6.31 -12.46
N ALA A 122 8.80 -5.57 -12.72
CA ALA A 122 8.12 -4.80 -11.68
C ALA A 122 7.49 -5.70 -10.62
N VAL A 123 6.89 -6.82 -11.02
CA VAL A 123 6.37 -7.84 -10.07
C VAL A 123 7.50 -8.39 -9.22
N ALA A 124 8.64 -8.75 -9.83
CA ALA A 124 9.80 -9.25 -9.10
C ALA A 124 10.39 -8.19 -8.14
N TYR A 125 10.40 -6.91 -8.54
CA TYR A 125 10.79 -5.82 -7.67
C TYR A 125 9.80 -5.63 -6.51
N THR A 126 8.50 -5.66 -6.76
CA THR A 126 7.47 -5.55 -5.69
C THR A 126 7.60 -6.69 -4.68
N ASP A 127 7.83 -7.93 -5.14
CA ASP A 127 8.10 -9.07 -4.26
C ASP A 127 9.35 -8.84 -3.40
N TRP A 128 10.44 -8.38 -4.04
CA TRP A 128 11.67 -8.01 -3.33
C TRP A 128 11.42 -6.92 -2.28
N ALA A 129 10.67 -5.86 -2.64
CA ALA A 129 10.39 -4.73 -1.75
C ALA A 129 9.54 -5.17 -0.53
N ILE A 130 8.58 -6.07 -0.72
CA ILE A 130 7.81 -6.68 0.37
C ILE A 130 8.75 -7.49 1.28
N GLY A 131 9.61 -8.32 0.70
CA GLY A 131 10.59 -9.11 1.45
C GLY A 131 11.56 -8.23 2.24
N ASP A 132 12.05 -7.14 1.64
CA ASP A 132 12.89 -6.14 2.30
C ASP A 132 12.16 -5.46 3.46
N PHE A 133 10.91 -5.04 3.24
CA PHE A 133 10.07 -4.46 4.28
C PHE A 133 9.89 -5.41 5.47
N LEU A 134 9.49 -6.66 5.24
CA LEU A 134 9.28 -7.64 6.30
C LEU A 134 10.57 -7.94 7.07
N ARG A 135 11.69 -8.04 6.37
CA ARG A 135 13.01 -8.25 6.99
C ARG A 135 13.40 -7.07 7.88
N ARG A 136 13.27 -5.83 7.41
CA ARG A 136 13.53 -4.63 8.22
C ARG A 136 12.56 -4.52 9.39
N ALA A 137 11.28 -4.71 9.13
CA ALA A 137 10.21 -4.66 10.13
C ALA A 137 10.42 -5.68 11.26
N SER A 138 11.06 -6.83 11.00
CA SER A 138 11.25 -7.89 11.99
C SER A 138 12.05 -7.46 13.23
N THR A 139 12.76 -6.36 13.16
CA THR A 139 13.52 -5.78 14.29
C THR A 139 12.72 -4.78 15.12
N HIS A 140 11.51 -4.42 14.68
CA HIS A 140 10.64 -3.44 15.34
C HIS A 140 9.70 -4.09 16.36
N ALA A 141 9.41 -3.39 17.45
CA ALA A 141 8.61 -3.93 18.57
C ALA A 141 7.19 -4.34 18.17
N TRP A 142 6.58 -3.63 17.22
CA TRP A 142 5.22 -3.90 16.74
C TRP A 142 5.13 -5.14 15.83
N PHE A 143 6.24 -5.61 15.23
CA PHE A 143 6.22 -6.64 14.20
C PHE A 143 5.49 -7.92 14.62
N ARG A 144 5.84 -8.47 15.79
CA ARG A 144 5.25 -9.72 16.29
C ARG A 144 3.77 -9.60 16.66
N HIS A 145 3.28 -8.39 16.82
CA HIS A 145 1.89 -8.08 17.17
C HIS A 145 1.09 -7.57 15.97
N THR A 146 1.64 -7.67 14.76
CA THR A 146 1.01 -7.18 13.52
C THR A 146 0.58 -8.36 12.66
N LEU A 147 -0.64 -8.29 12.15
CA LEU A 147 -1.15 -9.15 11.10
C LEU A 147 -0.93 -8.45 9.75
N PHE A 148 -0.12 -9.06 8.88
CA PHE A 148 0.12 -8.56 7.53
C PHE A 148 -0.86 -9.23 6.57
N VAL A 149 -1.62 -8.41 5.84
CA VAL A 149 -2.50 -8.86 4.76
C VAL A 149 -1.98 -8.26 3.46
N ILE A 150 -1.48 -9.10 2.58
CA ILE A 150 -0.85 -8.69 1.32
C ILE A 150 -1.75 -9.15 0.18
N THR A 151 -2.24 -8.21 -0.60
CA THR A 151 -3.15 -8.47 -1.72
C THR A 151 -2.91 -7.49 -2.86
N ALA A 152 -3.36 -7.81 -4.06
CA ALA A 152 -3.44 -6.84 -5.15
C ALA A 152 -4.77 -6.08 -5.06
N ASP A 153 -4.79 -4.85 -5.57
CA ASP A 153 -5.98 -4.01 -5.70
C ASP A 153 -6.91 -4.52 -6.84
N HIS A 154 -6.29 -5.04 -7.91
CA HIS A 154 -6.99 -5.66 -9.05
C HIS A 154 -6.07 -6.60 -9.82
N CYS A 155 -6.63 -7.36 -10.74
CA CYS A 155 -5.87 -8.18 -11.69
C CYS A 155 -5.25 -7.32 -12.81
N ALA A 156 -4.25 -7.87 -13.49
CA ALA A 156 -3.51 -7.17 -14.56
C ALA A 156 -4.38 -6.79 -15.78
N SER A 157 -5.43 -7.58 -16.06
CA SER A 157 -6.37 -7.35 -17.15
C SER A 157 -7.64 -8.15 -16.90
N SER A 158 -8.77 -7.47 -16.87
CA SER A 158 -10.10 -8.07 -16.71
C SER A 158 -10.87 -8.19 -18.05
N GLY A 159 -10.33 -7.66 -19.15
CA GLY A 159 -10.97 -7.74 -20.47
C GLY A 159 -11.13 -9.17 -20.97
N GLY A 160 -12.25 -9.48 -21.63
CA GLY A 160 -12.57 -10.78 -22.18
C GLY A 160 -13.83 -10.74 -23.05
N ILE A 161 -14.19 -11.87 -23.65
CA ILE A 161 -15.39 -12.00 -24.48
C ILE A 161 -16.65 -12.04 -23.60
N ALA A 162 -16.55 -12.62 -22.40
CA ALA A 162 -17.64 -12.62 -21.44
C ALA A 162 -17.76 -11.27 -20.72
N ALA A 163 -18.98 -10.85 -20.42
CA ALA A 163 -19.25 -9.59 -19.69
C ALA A 163 -18.54 -9.56 -18.32
N LEU A 164 -18.45 -10.70 -17.64
CA LEU A 164 -17.72 -10.89 -16.38
C LEU A 164 -16.89 -12.18 -16.43
N PRO A 165 -15.66 -12.14 -16.97
CA PRO A 165 -14.79 -13.31 -17.00
C PRO A 165 -14.21 -13.59 -15.61
N ALA A 166 -14.97 -14.22 -14.73
CA ALA A 166 -14.64 -14.41 -13.31
C ALA A 166 -13.22 -14.96 -13.05
N PHE A 167 -12.72 -15.82 -13.95
CA PHE A 167 -11.36 -16.38 -13.83
C PHE A 167 -10.26 -15.33 -13.99
N ARG A 168 -10.56 -14.15 -14.56
CA ARG A 168 -9.61 -13.03 -14.72
C ARG A 168 -9.64 -12.05 -13.55
N TYR A 169 -10.51 -12.24 -12.58
CA TYR A 169 -10.59 -11.41 -11.37
C TYR A 169 -9.87 -12.04 -10.17
N ARG A 170 -9.07 -13.08 -10.41
CA ARG A 170 -8.24 -13.69 -9.35
C ARG A 170 -7.08 -12.78 -9.02
N ILE A 171 -6.99 -12.40 -7.75
CA ILE A 171 -5.88 -11.67 -7.17
C ILE A 171 -5.23 -12.50 -6.06
N PRO A 172 -3.92 -12.32 -5.80
CA PRO A 172 -3.25 -12.98 -4.70
C PRO A 172 -3.75 -12.45 -3.35
N LEU A 173 -3.75 -13.30 -2.34
CA LEU A 173 -3.98 -12.94 -0.96
C LEU A 173 -3.07 -13.78 -0.07
N TRP A 174 -2.23 -13.13 0.72
CA TRP A 174 -1.43 -13.75 1.77
C TRP A 174 -1.75 -13.11 3.11
N ILE A 175 -1.83 -13.94 4.13
CA ILE A 175 -1.99 -13.52 5.51
C ILE A 175 -0.78 -14.06 6.28
N TYR A 176 -0.02 -13.16 6.90
CA TYR A 176 1.18 -13.48 7.64
C TYR A 176 1.11 -12.93 9.06
N ALA A 177 1.20 -13.81 10.04
CA ALA A 177 1.18 -13.49 11.47
C ALA A 177 2.50 -13.94 12.13
N PRO A 178 3.53 -13.10 12.21
CA PRO A 178 4.84 -13.48 12.75
C PRO A 178 4.81 -13.86 14.23
N GLY A 179 3.79 -13.43 14.97
CA GLY A 179 3.58 -13.79 16.38
C GLY A 179 2.92 -15.15 16.61
N GLY A 180 2.47 -15.85 15.56
CA GLY A 180 1.84 -17.17 15.66
C GLY A 180 0.41 -17.13 16.19
N GLN A 181 -0.38 -16.11 15.83
CA GLN A 181 -1.81 -16.00 16.17
C GLN A 181 -2.69 -16.69 15.15
#